data_796d6d03359ff378891beedd1aaeca49
#
_entry.id   796d6d03359ff378891beedd1aaeca49
#
_cell.length_a   1.000
_cell.length_b   1.000
_cell.length_c   1.000
_cell.angle_alpha   90.00
_cell.angle_beta   90.00
_cell.angle_gamma   90.00
#
_symmetry.space_group_name_H-M   'P 1'
#
loop_
_entity.id
_entity.type
_entity.pdbx_description
1 polymer ?
#
loop_
_entity_poly.entity_id
_entity_poly.type
_entity_poly.pdbx_seq_one_letter_code
_entity_poly.pdbx_strand_id
1 'polypeptide(L)'
;MSTKKFALLVVTLLFSTTTVLAGCTSSNPPAAKPGDTAAPQAGTGTMITDKPLTVTGWTDFIPAPGSTGVSSYSDQILWKEIAKKTNISVKWETTAAPAADEFKQQLGLIMASGKIPDIIGHIDPLLADQYGRQGALQPLEDLIKKNAPNLQKILDSTPAVKGQITSPDGHIYFFPRLLLDPRTQAFAGYMIRGDWLQKVGMKAPDTTDELYQVLKAFKEKDPNGNGKADEIPFTDNPNPIIWAFGVGSRGPNSTDDFFIEDSKIKYGPTDPRYKDALQYLNKLFSEGLLDPEYEKMKGDVRDGRIMNEQSGFIYGSNAGYLTKYNKMLQGAGKTPGFNALAAPKGPTGERNILGRHNEIDPGRGVSISSTTKNAVELTKLMDYFYSKEGAMLLYFGTEGDTYTMKDGVPTYTDKVANDPKLDILGYLNTYVGYVSGWPSAQIPEHYLATLSDEGKKGNALAVQYAGKKKVPALHFTQEELNEVQTLQRDINTYIDENMNAFIRGKKPFSEYDAFQAGLKKIGSDKLAELYGKAYARFIAVLK
;
A
#
# COMPACT_ATOMS: atom_id res chain seq x y z
N MET A 1 -2.03 -40.33 -41.88
CA MET A 1 -3.15 -40.66 -42.79
C MET A 1 -4.42 -40.15 -42.12
N SER A 2 -5.02 -39.16 -42.56
CA SER A 2 -6.01 -38.82 -43.53
C SER A 2 -6.28 -37.29 -43.45
N THR A 3 -6.07 -36.66 -44.57
CA THR A 3 -6.38 -35.29 -44.93
C THR A 3 -7.89 -35.10 -45.14
N LYS A 4 -8.51 -34.01 -44.67
CA LYS A 4 -9.75 -33.47 -45.26
C LYS A 4 -9.66 -31.95 -45.44
N LYS A 5 -10.01 -31.60 -46.69
CA LYS A 5 -9.82 -30.38 -47.41
C LYS A 5 -10.81 -29.26 -47.02
N PHE A 6 -10.33 -28.05 -47.19
CA PHE A 6 -11.02 -26.76 -47.27
C PHE A 6 -12.12 -26.70 -48.33
N ALA A 7 -13.17 -25.93 -48.04
CA ALA A 7 -14.02 -25.33 -49.05
C ALA A 7 -14.19 -23.83 -48.76
N LEU A 8 -13.73 -23.04 -49.73
CA LEU A 8 -13.78 -21.58 -49.80
C LEU A 8 -15.13 -21.17 -50.41
N LEU A 9 -15.88 -20.28 -49.80
CA LEU A 9 -17.09 -19.72 -50.41
C LEU A 9 -16.87 -18.21 -50.58
N VAL A 10 -16.80 -17.79 -51.86
CA VAL A 10 -16.79 -16.38 -52.29
C VAL A 10 -18.24 -15.95 -52.52
N VAL A 11 -18.65 -14.85 -51.93
CA VAL A 11 -19.93 -14.18 -52.25
C VAL A 11 -19.63 -12.78 -52.76
N THR A 12 -20.06 -12.55 -53.99
CA THR A 12 -19.91 -11.30 -54.76
C THR A 12 -20.99 -10.32 -54.39
N LEU A 13 -20.61 -9.06 -54.20
CA LEU A 13 -21.49 -7.93 -53.97
C LEU A 13 -22.01 -7.34 -55.30
N LEU A 14 -23.31 -7.06 -55.36
CA LEU A 14 -23.93 -6.22 -56.39
C LEU A 14 -24.26 -4.83 -55.83
N PHE A 15 -23.77 -3.83 -56.56
CA PHE A 15 -24.12 -2.43 -56.40
C PHE A 15 -25.49 -2.13 -57.04
N SER A 16 -26.30 -1.31 -56.37
CA SER A 16 -27.38 -0.58 -57.01
C SER A 16 -27.44 0.86 -56.48
N THR A 17 -27.16 1.76 -57.39
CA THR A 17 -27.31 3.20 -57.30
C THR A 17 -28.76 3.62 -57.55
N THR A 18 -29.29 4.49 -56.72
CA THR A 18 -30.50 5.27 -57.05
C THR A 18 -30.29 6.76 -56.72
N THR A 19 -30.25 7.55 -57.77
CA THR A 19 -30.36 9.01 -57.79
C THR A 19 -31.79 9.45 -57.66
N VAL A 20 -32.07 10.46 -56.81
CA VAL A 20 -33.33 11.24 -56.90
C VAL A 20 -33.01 12.74 -56.77
N LEU A 21 -33.64 13.47 -57.64
CA LEU A 21 -33.48 14.88 -57.97
C LEU A 21 -34.03 15.86 -56.92
N ALA A 22 -33.55 17.06 -57.09
CA ALA A 22 -33.80 18.30 -56.38
C ALA A 22 -35.26 18.81 -56.42
N GLY A 23 -35.61 19.52 -55.37
CA GLY A 23 -36.76 20.42 -55.35
C GLY A 23 -36.46 21.62 -54.44
N CYS A 24 -36.19 22.78 -55.05
CA CYS A 24 -36.10 24.06 -54.36
C CYS A 24 -37.48 24.62 -54.00
N THR A 25 -37.68 25.00 -52.74
CA THR A 25 -38.66 26.06 -52.43
C THR A 25 -38.07 26.97 -51.35
N SER A 26 -37.93 28.23 -51.71
CA SER A 26 -37.49 29.35 -50.89
C SER A 26 -38.61 29.79 -49.94
N SER A 27 -38.27 29.90 -48.63
CA SER A 27 -39.03 30.75 -47.72
C SER A 27 -38.05 31.40 -46.72
N ASN A 28 -38.03 32.74 -46.71
CA ASN A 28 -37.28 33.57 -45.82
C ASN A 28 -37.65 33.38 -44.37
N PRO A 29 -36.69 33.31 -43.43
CA PRO A 29 -36.97 33.43 -42.01
C PRO A 29 -37.09 34.91 -41.58
N PRO A 30 -37.90 35.20 -40.53
CA PRO A 30 -38.03 36.57 -40.01
C PRO A 30 -36.80 36.96 -39.17
N ALA A 31 -36.53 38.28 -39.16
CA ALA A 31 -35.42 38.94 -38.50
C ALA A 31 -35.31 38.60 -37.01
N ALA A 32 -34.11 38.20 -36.56
CA ALA A 32 -33.74 38.02 -35.16
C ALA A 32 -33.63 39.39 -34.47
N LYS A 33 -34.22 39.46 -33.26
CA LYS A 33 -34.04 40.59 -32.32
C LYS A 33 -32.61 40.52 -31.71
N PRO A 34 -31.94 41.67 -31.48
CA PRO A 34 -30.65 41.67 -30.79
C PRO A 34 -30.86 41.59 -29.27
N GLY A 35 -30.14 40.71 -28.64
CA GLY A 35 -29.96 40.68 -27.18
C GLY A 35 -30.12 39.31 -26.59
N ASP A 36 -28.98 38.61 -26.50
CA ASP A 36 -28.48 37.86 -25.34
C ASP A 36 -27.16 37.18 -25.77
N THR A 37 -26.10 37.96 -25.69
CA THR A 37 -24.76 37.39 -25.59
C THR A 37 -24.66 36.73 -24.20
N ALA A 38 -24.89 35.42 -24.14
CA ALA A 38 -24.48 34.63 -23.02
C ALA A 38 -22.96 34.83 -22.83
N ALA A 39 -22.59 35.45 -21.72
CA ALA A 39 -21.22 35.53 -21.30
C ALA A 39 -20.64 34.10 -21.27
N PRO A 40 -19.37 33.91 -21.69
CA PRO A 40 -18.72 32.62 -21.51
C PRO A 40 -18.77 32.29 -20.04
N GLN A 41 -19.41 31.19 -19.66
CA GLN A 41 -19.23 30.62 -18.34
C GLN A 41 -17.72 30.41 -18.20
N ALA A 42 -17.12 31.16 -17.28
CA ALA A 42 -15.77 30.96 -16.85
C ALA A 42 -15.68 29.51 -16.36
N GLY A 43 -15.04 28.66 -17.14
CA GLY A 43 -14.68 27.33 -16.75
C GLY A 43 -13.81 27.45 -15.51
N THR A 44 -14.29 26.97 -14.38
CA THR A 44 -13.50 26.77 -13.14
C THR A 44 -12.53 25.61 -13.36
N GLY A 45 -11.73 25.67 -14.43
CA GLY A 45 -10.78 24.65 -14.80
C GLY A 45 -9.39 25.05 -14.36
N THR A 46 -8.69 24.16 -13.69
CA THR A 46 -7.28 24.25 -13.32
C THR A 46 -6.40 24.02 -14.57
N MET A 47 -6.66 24.78 -15.68
CA MET A 47 -5.85 24.69 -16.90
C MET A 47 -4.41 25.00 -16.56
N ILE A 48 -3.53 24.01 -16.74
CA ILE A 48 -2.09 24.15 -16.48
C ILE A 48 -1.38 24.73 -17.70
N THR A 49 -1.88 24.41 -18.89
CA THR A 49 -1.31 24.87 -20.17
C THR A 49 -2.38 25.47 -21.08
N ASP A 50 -2.03 26.52 -21.83
CA ASP A 50 -2.96 27.17 -22.79
C ASP A 50 -3.18 26.30 -24.04
N LYS A 51 -2.22 25.45 -24.37
CA LYS A 51 -2.28 24.56 -25.54
C LYS A 51 -2.23 23.11 -25.06
N PRO A 52 -2.90 22.19 -25.79
CA PRO A 52 -2.78 20.76 -25.47
C PRO A 52 -1.33 20.30 -25.41
N LEU A 53 -0.95 19.70 -24.30
CA LEU A 53 0.36 19.13 -24.06
C LEU A 53 0.22 17.61 -23.94
N THR A 54 1.02 16.87 -24.71
CA THR A 54 1.14 15.43 -24.56
C THR A 54 2.53 15.09 -24.05
N VAL A 55 2.59 14.34 -22.95
CA VAL A 55 3.82 13.84 -22.32
C VAL A 55 3.80 12.32 -22.26
N THR A 56 4.97 11.73 -22.05
CA THR A 56 5.12 10.28 -21.88
C THR A 56 5.23 9.91 -20.43
N GLY A 57 4.65 8.76 -20.05
CA GLY A 57 4.77 8.19 -18.73
C GLY A 57 5.02 6.69 -18.78
N TRP A 58 5.76 6.16 -17.82
CA TRP A 58 5.97 4.73 -17.65
C TRP A 58 5.69 4.30 -16.22
N THR A 59 5.05 3.14 -16.06
CA THR A 59 4.76 2.52 -14.77
C THR A 59 4.29 1.06 -14.95
N ASP A 60 4.08 0.32 -13.86
CA ASP A 60 3.36 -0.95 -13.88
C ASP A 60 1.85 -0.73 -13.94
N PHE A 61 1.14 -1.65 -14.61
CA PHE A 61 -0.32 -1.70 -14.62
C PHE A 61 -0.82 -3.14 -14.63
N ILE A 62 -1.58 -3.49 -13.61
CA ILE A 62 -2.20 -4.81 -13.49
C ILE A 62 -3.69 -4.61 -13.22
N PRO A 63 -4.53 -4.79 -14.25
CA PRO A 63 -5.98 -4.72 -14.05
C PRO A 63 -6.47 -5.85 -13.14
N ALA A 64 -7.53 -5.61 -12.40
CA ALA A 64 -8.12 -6.64 -11.56
C ALA A 64 -8.61 -7.84 -12.41
N PRO A 65 -8.45 -9.08 -11.94
CA PRO A 65 -8.93 -10.25 -12.66
C PRO A 65 -10.43 -10.14 -12.99
N GLY A 66 -10.78 -10.45 -14.23
CA GLY A 66 -12.16 -10.37 -14.71
C GLY A 66 -12.63 -8.99 -15.17
N SER A 67 -11.78 -7.96 -15.10
CA SER A 67 -12.07 -6.64 -15.66
C SER A 67 -12.03 -6.67 -17.19
N THR A 68 -12.80 -5.79 -17.83
CA THR A 68 -12.88 -5.65 -19.30
C THR A 68 -12.85 -4.18 -19.71
N GLY A 69 -12.31 -3.90 -20.90
CA GLY A 69 -12.37 -2.57 -21.50
C GLY A 69 -11.35 -1.56 -20.98
N VAL A 70 -10.40 -1.97 -20.12
CA VAL A 70 -9.28 -1.15 -19.66
C VAL A 70 -7.98 -1.93 -19.86
N SER A 71 -7.10 -1.40 -20.69
CA SER A 71 -5.81 -2.02 -21.02
C SER A 71 -4.62 -1.19 -20.56
N SER A 72 -4.85 0.08 -20.23
CA SER A 72 -3.83 1.02 -19.77
C SER A 72 -4.43 2.11 -18.87
N TYR A 73 -3.58 2.87 -18.22
CA TYR A 73 -4.01 4.07 -17.46
C TYR A 73 -4.74 5.09 -18.33
N SER A 74 -4.41 5.20 -19.62
CA SER A 74 -5.07 6.14 -20.54
C SER A 74 -6.57 5.83 -20.72
N ASP A 75 -7.00 4.60 -20.43
CA ASP A 75 -8.41 4.19 -20.52
C ASP A 75 -9.24 4.58 -19.29
N GLN A 76 -8.57 4.92 -18.19
CA GLN A 76 -9.20 5.18 -16.88
C GLN A 76 -9.85 6.57 -16.80
N ILE A 77 -10.85 6.69 -15.95
CA ILE A 77 -11.58 7.95 -15.69
C ILE A 77 -10.62 9.07 -15.28
N LEU A 78 -9.70 8.80 -14.35
CA LEU A 78 -8.73 9.76 -13.84
C LEU A 78 -7.97 10.47 -14.95
N TRP A 79 -7.34 9.72 -15.84
CA TRP A 79 -6.46 10.30 -16.86
C TRP A 79 -7.23 11.01 -17.97
N LYS A 80 -8.45 10.57 -18.27
CA LYS A 80 -9.37 11.26 -19.17
C LYS A 80 -9.84 12.60 -18.59
N GLU A 81 -10.19 12.63 -17.31
CA GLU A 81 -10.60 13.87 -16.64
C GLU A 81 -9.42 14.83 -16.41
N ILE A 82 -8.23 14.32 -16.11
CA ILE A 82 -7.01 15.14 -16.03
C ILE A 82 -6.75 15.84 -17.36
N ALA A 83 -6.83 15.13 -18.50
CA ALA A 83 -6.62 15.73 -19.79
C ALA A 83 -7.61 16.88 -20.06
N LYS A 84 -8.88 16.72 -19.70
CA LYS A 84 -9.91 17.76 -19.84
C LYS A 84 -9.68 18.97 -18.91
N LYS A 85 -9.26 18.70 -17.66
CA LYS A 85 -9.14 19.74 -16.63
C LYS A 85 -7.84 20.53 -16.72
N THR A 86 -6.75 19.90 -17.14
CA THR A 86 -5.41 20.47 -17.09
C THR A 86 -4.83 20.81 -18.48
N ASN A 87 -5.46 20.29 -19.53
CA ASN A 87 -4.96 20.33 -20.91
C ASN A 87 -3.66 19.52 -21.12
N ILE A 88 -3.35 18.59 -20.17
CA ILE A 88 -2.20 17.69 -20.24
C ILE A 88 -2.70 16.25 -20.41
N SER A 89 -2.27 15.60 -21.49
CA SER A 89 -2.50 14.18 -21.73
C SER A 89 -1.22 13.39 -21.48
N VAL A 90 -1.31 12.28 -20.75
CA VAL A 90 -0.18 11.39 -20.52
C VAL A 90 -0.35 10.13 -21.37
N LYS A 91 0.61 9.90 -22.27
CA LYS A 91 0.70 8.64 -23.00
C LYS A 91 1.46 7.63 -22.14
N TRP A 92 0.73 6.73 -21.51
CA TRP A 92 1.27 5.73 -20.61
C TRP A 92 1.82 4.52 -21.39
N GLU A 93 3.07 4.21 -21.13
CA GLU A 93 3.65 2.90 -21.42
C GLU A 93 3.63 2.09 -20.13
N THR A 94 3.04 0.90 -20.18
CA THR A 94 2.83 0.08 -18.99
C THR A 94 3.48 -1.28 -19.17
N THR A 95 4.05 -1.79 -18.08
CA THR A 95 4.53 -3.16 -18.01
C THR A 95 3.68 -3.95 -17.03
N ALA A 96 3.41 -5.20 -17.36
CA ALA A 96 2.85 -6.14 -16.40
C ALA A 96 3.99 -6.65 -15.51
N ALA A 97 4.20 -5.99 -14.38
CA ALA A 97 5.21 -6.38 -13.40
C ALA A 97 4.52 -6.79 -12.09
N PRO A 98 4.08 -8.05 -11.96
CA PRO A 98 3.34 -8.52 -10.80
C PRO A 98 4.19 -8.56 -9.51
N ALA A 99 5.52 -8.55 -9.65
CA ALA A 99 6.46 -8.55 -8.54
C ALA A 99 7.34 -7.30 -8.52
N ALA A 100 7.67 -6.83 -7.31
CA ALA A 100 8.53 -5.64 -7.13
C ALA A 100 9.91 -5.78 -7.80
N ASP A 101 10.46 -6.98 -7.84
CA ASP A 101 11.77 -7.23 -8.47
C ASP A 101 11.71 -7.12 -9.99
N GLU A 102 10.60 -7.55 -10.61
CA GLU A 102 10.37 -7.38 -12.05
C GLU A 102 10.25 -5.90 -12.41
N PHE A 103 9.53 -5.13 -11.60
CA PHE A 103 9.45 -3.68 -11.77
C PHE A 103 10.82 -3.01 -11.71
N LYS A 104 11.65 -3.37 -10.71
CA LYS A 104 13.03 -2.84 -10.56
C LYS A 104 13.91 -3.19 -11.76
N GLN A 105 13.80 -4.41 -12.30
CA GLN A 105 14.55 -4.81 -13.47
C GLN A 105 14.15 -3.99 -14.70
N GLN A 106 12.85 -3.84 -14.96
CA GLN A 106 12.35 -3.05 -16.08
C GLN A 106 12.74 -1.56 -15.95
N LEU A 107 12.61 -1.00 -14.75
CA LEU A 107 13.06 0.35 -14.46
C LEU A 107 14.56 0.52 -14.74
N GLY A 108 15.39 -0.44 -14.32
CA GLY A 108 16.82 -0.45 -14.57
C GLY A 108 17.15 -0.41 -16.07
N LEU A 109 16.41 -1.16 -16.91
CA LEU A 109 16.58 -1.15 -18.35
C LEU A 109 16.21 0.22 -18.96
N ILE A 110 15.12 0.84 -18.50
CA ILE A 110 14.71 2.17 -18.95
C ILE A 110 15.77 3.21 -18.60
N MET A 111 16.25 3.22 -17.35
CA MET A 111 17.29 4.16 -16.91
C MET A 111 18.59 3.96 -17.71
N ALA A 112 19.01 2.73 -17.94
CA ALA A 112 20.22 2.41 -18.71
C ALA A 112 20.09 2.77 -20.20
N SER A 113 18.87 2.79 -20.76
CA SER A 113 18.64 3.13 -22.17
C SER A 113 18.90 4.59 -22.50
N GLY A 114 18.90 5.48 -21.49
CA GLY A 114 18.95 6.94 -21.67
C GLY A 114 17.70 7.56 -22.32
N LYS A 115 16.68 6.72 -22.67
CA LYS A 115 15.38 7.17 -23.21
C LYS A 115 14.34 7.10 -22.11
N ILE A 116 14.45 7.99 -21.14
CA ILE A 116 13.60 7.99 -19.95
C ILE A 116 12.31 8.75 -20.28
N PRO A 117 11.12 8.15 -20.08
CA PRO A 117 9.83 8.86 -20.21
C PRO A 117 9.75 10.08 -19.28
N ASP A 118 8.93 11.07 -19.63
CA ASP A 118 8.79 12.31 -18.85
C ASP A 118 8.39 12.04 -17.39
N ILE A 119 7.55 11.03 -17.16
CA ILE A 119 7.02 10.64 -15.84
C ILE A 119 7.39 9.17 -15.57
N ILE A 120 7.95 8.90 -14.41
CA ILE A 120 8.13 7.55 -13.86
C ILE A 120 7.18 7.38 -12.68
N GLY A 121 6.15 6.54 -12.86
CA GLY A 121 5.19 6.21 -11.81
C GLY A 121 5.64 5.06 -10.93
N HIS A 122 5.12 5.00 -9.70
CA HIS A 122 5.31 3.93 -8.71
C HIS A 122 6.78 3.63 -8.38
N ILE A 123 7.66 4.61 -8.52
CA ILE A 123 9.07 4.44 -8.16
C ILE A 123 9.22 4.37 -6.64
N ASP A 124 10.02 3.42 -6.18
CA ASP A 124 10.44 3.32 -4.78
C ASP A 124 11.32 4.54 -4.40
N PRO A 125 11.11 5.17 -3.23
CA PRO A 125 11.89 6.33 -2.79
C PRO A 125 13.41 6.13 -2.80
N LEU A 126 13.90 4.94 -2.44
CA LEU A 126 15.34 4.65 -2.47
C LEU A 126 15.88 4.58 -3.89
N LEU A 127 15.09 4.05 -4.83
CA LEU A 127 15.44 4.06 -6.26
C LEU A 127 15.36 5.47 -6.84
N ALA A 128 14.38 6.28 -6.41
CA ALA A 128 14.29 7.68 -6.80
C ALA A 128 15.55 8.45 -6.36
N ASP A 129 16.00 8.26 -5.12
CA ASP A 129 17.26 8.82 -4.62
C ASP A 129 18.48 8.34 -5.44
N GLN A 130 18.56 7.05 -5.71
CA GLN A 130 19.65 6.46 -6.47
C GLN A 130 19.75 7.07 -7.87
N TYR A 131 18.65 7.03 -8.63
CA TYR A 131 18.62 7.53 -10.01
C TYR A 131 18.68 9.06 -10.08
N GLY A 132 18.14 9.75 -9.07
CA GLY A 132 18.27 11.20 -8.91
C GLY A 132 19.72 11.63 -8.79
N ARG A 133 20.48 11.03 -7.86
CA ARG A 133 21.92 11.30 -7.69
C ARG A 133 22.76 10.91 -8.91
N GLN A 134 22.29 9.99 -9.74
CA GLN A 134 22.91 9.65 -11.02
C GLN A 134 22.54 10.63 -12.15
N GLY A 135 21.68 11.63 -11.88
CA GLY A 135 21.27 12.66 -12.83
C GLY A 135 20.17 12.22 -13.80
N ALA A 136 19.54 11.05 -13.58
CA ALA A 136 18.44 10.56 -14.43
C ALA A 136 17.09 11.20 -14.09
N LEU A 137 16.90 11.65 -12.85
CA LEU A 137 15.68 12.29 -12.38
C LEU A 137 15.91 13.74 -12.01
N GLN A 138 14.87 14.55 -12.13
CA GLN A 138 14.87 15.99 -11.88
C GLN A 138 14.91 16.27 -10.38
N PRO A 139 15.83 17.13 -9.87
CA PRO A 139 15.72 17.73 -8.55
C PRO A 139 14.46 18.60 -8.47
N LEU A 140 13.64 18.41 -7.44
CA LEU A 140 12.27 18.94 -7.40
C LEU A 140 12.07 20.08 -6.41
N GLU A 141 12.96 20.34 -5.46
CA GLU A 141 12.73 21.31 -4.37
C GLU A 141 12.43 22.71 -4.87
N ASP A 142 13.17 23.22 -5.85
CA ASP A 142 12.95 24.53 -6.45
C ASP A 142 11.67 24.57 -7.31
N LEU A 143 11.39 23.47 -8.02
CA LEU A 143 10.16 23.31 -8.80
C LEU A 143 8.94 23.27 -7.89
N ILE A 144 8.99 22.52 -6.78
CA ILE A 144 7.93 22.43 -5.77
C ILE A 144 7.67 23.82 -5.18
N LYS A 145 8.72 24.50 -4.72
CA LYS A 145 8.62 25.81 -4.10
C LYS A 145 7.95 26.84 -5.01
N LYS A 146 8.21 26.77 -6.33
CA LYS A 146 7.70 27.77 -7.31
C LYS A 146 6.37 27.37 -7.93
N ASN A 147 6.09 26.06 -8.08
CA ASN A 147 5.02 25.57 -8.94
C ASN A 147 4.08 24.56 -8.28
N ALA A 148 4.30 24.18 -6.99
CA ALA A 148 3.50 23.19 -6.29
C ALA A 148 3.01 23.73 -4.91
N PRO A 149 2.11 24.74 -4.90
CA PRO A 149 1.69 25.41 -3.67
C PRO A 149 0.96 24.50 -2.68
N ASN A 150 0.21 23.49 -3.17
CA ASN A 150 -0.49 22.54 -2.29
C ASN A 150 0.51 21.65 -1.54
N LEU A 151 1.48 21.05 -2.27
CA LEU A 151 2.53 20.24 -1.66
C LEU A 151 3.43 21.09 -0.78
N GLN A 152 3.85 22.29 -1.23
CA GLN A 152 4.70 23.18 -0.43
C GLN A 152 4.06 23.51 0.92
N LYS A 153 2.75 23.82 0.95
CA LYS A 153 2.01 24.05 2.19
C LYS A 153 2.06 22.85 3.15
N ILE A 154 2.01 21.63 2.62
CA ILE A 154 2.13 20.41 3.42
C ILE A 154 3.55 20.28 3.98
N LEU A 155 4.57 20.51 3.16
CA LEU A 155 5.97 20.44 3.59
C LEU A 155 6.28 21.46 4.69
N ASP A 156 5.72 22.66 4.59
CA ASP A 156 5.89 23.72 5.59
C ASP A 156 5.19 23.39 6.92
N SER A 157 4.03 22.72 6.85
CA SER A 157 3.23 22.37 8.05
C SER A 157 3.61 21.03 8.67
N THR A 158 4.33 20.17 7.95
CA THR A 158 4.66 18.80 8.38
C THR A 158 6.13 18.49 8.08
N PRO A 159 7.08 18.99 8.91
CA PRO A 159 8.51 18.79 8.69
C PRO A 159 8.93 17.32 8.54
N ALA A 160 8.19 16.40 9.18
CA ALA A 160 8.43 14.97 9.05
C ALA A 160 8.28 14.47 7.59
N VAL A 161 7.34 15.00 6.82
CA VAL A 161 7.21 14.68 5.37
C VAL A 161 8.46 15.13 4.65
N LYS A 162 8.90 16.37 4.88
CA LYS A 162 10.12 16.90 4.24
C LYS A 162 11.34 16.03 4.57
N GLY A 163 11.50 15.63 5.84
CA GLY A 163 12.59 14.74 6.26
C GLY A 163 12.55 13.36 5.61
N GLN A 164 11.34 12.84 5.31
CA GLN A 164 11.16 11.53 4.69
C GLN A 164 11.27 11.53 3.16
N ILE A 165 11.34 12.69 2.50
CA ILE A 165 11.48 12.80 1.04
C ILE A 165 12.76 13.48 0.59
N THR A 166 13.54 14.03 1.53
CA THR A 166 14.82 14.68 1.22
C THR A 166 15.94 13.68 1.23
N SER A 167 16.57 13.50 0.08
CA SER A 167 17.77 12.68 -0.10
C SER A 167 18.97 13.25 0.66
N PRO A 168 19.99 12.45 1.01
CA PRO A 168 21.19 12.91 1.72
C PRO A 168 22.00 14.01 1.03
N ASP A 169 21.85 14.20 -0.28
CA ASP A 169 22.44 15.28 -1.04
C ASP A 169 21.65 16.61 -0.95
N GLY A 170 20.54 16.61 -0.22
CA GLY A 170 19.68 17.78 -0.01
C GLY A 170 18.57 17.95 -1.05
N HIS A 171 18.48 17.06 -2.04
CA HIS A 171 17.50 17.14 -3.10
C HIS A 171 16.25 16.29 -2.82
N ILE A 172 15.15 16.61 -3.49
CA ILE A 172 13.91 15.82 -3.54
C ILE A 172 13.78 15.29 -4.97
N TYR A 173 13.57 13.97 -5.12
CA TYR A 173 13.53 13.32 -6.44
C TYR A 173 12.19 12.67 -6.77
N PHE A 174 11.20 12.74 -5.89
CA PHE A 174 9.88 12.17 -6.14
C PHE A 174 8.78 12.94 -5.42
N PHE A 175 7.57 12.85 -5.95
CA PHE A 175 6.33 13.30 -5.33
C PHE A 175 5.72 12.14 -4.56
N PRO A 176 5.56 12.25 -3.23
CA PRO A 176 5.09 11.16 -2.39
C PRO A 176 3.56 11.02 -2.39
N ARG A 177 3.07 9.82 -2.11
CA ARG A 177 1.75 9.67 -1.54
C ARG A 177 1.82 9.91 -0.04
N LEU A 178 0.96 10.80 0.47
CA LEU A 178 0.96 11.25 1.85
C LEU A 178 -0.13 10.56 2.66
N LEU A 179 0.23 10.10 3.83
CA LEU A 179 -0.61 9.44 4.82
C LEU A 179 -0.65 10.31 6.09
N LEU A 180 -1.26 11.50 5.99
CA LEU A 180 -1.22 12.50 7.06
C LEU A 180 -2.19 12.21 8.20
N ASP A 181 -3.29 11.50 7.93
CA ASP A 181 -4.25 11.11 8.95
C ASP A 181 -3.87 9.76 9.55
N PRO A 182 -3.82 9.63 10.89
CA PRO A 182 -3.50 8.36 11.54
C PRO A 182 -4.37 7.18 11.10
N ARG A 183 -5.63 7.43 10.71
CA ARG A 183 -6.54 6.39 10.20
C ARG A 183 -6.05 5.78 8.88
N THR A 184 -5.26 6.52 8.10
CA THR A 184 -4.68 6.03 6.84
C THR A 184 -3.33 5.36 7.03
N GLN A 185 -2.69 5.54 8.18
CA GLN A 185 -1.41 4.94 8.52
C GLN A 185 -1.54 3.56 9.16
N ALA A 186 -2.58 3.35 9.96
CA ALA A 186 -2.77 2.18 10.79
C ALA A 186 -3.67 1.15 10.10
N PHE A 187 -3.09 0.20 9.38
CA PHE A 187 -3.86 -0.79 8.63
C PHE A 187 -3.60 -2.25 9.04
N ALA A 188 -2.64 -2.52 9.90
CA ALA A 188 -2.35 -3.86 10.43
C ALA A 188 -2.74 -3.98 11.89
N GLY A 189 -3.20 -5.16 12.30
CA GLY A 189 -3.62 -5.44 13.66
C GLY A 189 -3.95 -6.90 13.89
N TYR A 190 -4.36 -7.21 15.10
CA TYR A 190 -4.74 -8.55 15.53
C TYR A 190 -6.23 -8.77 15.34
N MET A 191 -6.58 -10.00 14.99
CA MET A 191 -7.96 -10.45 14.79
C MET A 191 -8.14 -11.80 15.47
N ILE A 192 -9.30 -11.98 16.11
CA ILE A 192 -9.62 -13.19 16.86
C ILE A 192 -11.04 -13.66 16.57
N ARG A 193 -11.28 -14.95 16.59
CA ARG A 193 -12.61 -15.54 16.50
C ARG A 193 -13.41 -15.25 17.78
N GLY A 194 -14.23 -14.22 17.75
CA GLY A 194 -15.09 -13.82 18.87
C GLY A 194 -16.17 -14.84 19.18
N ASP A 195 -16.69 -15.54 18.17
CA ASP A 195 -17.60 -16.66 18.34
C ASP A 195 -16.95 -17.87 19.06
N TRP A 196 -15.67 -18.13 18.79
CA TRP A 196 -14.90 -19.15 19.50
C TRP A 196 -14.66 -18.76 20.96
N LEU A 197 -14.35 -17.48 21.22
CA LEU A 197 -14.24 -16.99 22.61
C LEU A 197 -15.51 -17.27 23.40
N GLN A 198 -16.67 -17.01 22.82
CA GLN A 198 -17.97 -17.30 23.47
C GLN A 198 -18.15 -18.80 23.74
N LYS A 199 -17.85 -19.66 22.75
CA LYS A 199 -17.99 -21.11 22.90
C LYS A 199 -17.06 -21.70 23.97
N VAL A 200 -15.82 -21.19 24.08
CA VAL A 200 -14.87 -21.66 25.11
C VAL A 200 -15.07 -20.96 26.46
N GLY A 201 -15.98 -19.99 26.57
CA GLY A 201 -16.29 -19.26 27.80
C GLY A 201 -15.21 -18.25 28.23
N MET A 202 -14.46 -17.68 27.27
CA MET A 202 -13.37 -16.74 27.57
C MET A 202 -13.66 -15.34 27.01
N LYS A 203 -13.03 -14.33 27.63
CA LYS A 203 -13.02 -12.95 27.14
C LYS A 203 -11.88 -12.76 26.14
N ALA A 204 -11.96 -11.66 25.36
CA ALA A 204 -10.86 -11.23 24.52
C ALA A 204 -9.60 -10.97 25.37
N PRO A 205 -8.43 -11.50 24.97
CA PRO A 205 -7.22 -11.40 25.77
C PRO A 205 -6.67 -9.98 25.79
N ASP A 206 -6.22 -9.51 26.95
CA ASP A 206 -5.63 -8.19 27.18
C ASP A 206 -4.10 -8.23 27.22
N THR A 207 -3.53 -9.36 27.58
CA THR A 207 -2.09 -9.59 27.72
C THR A 207 -1.61 -10.75 26.86
N THR A 208 -0.29 -10.87 26.68
CA THR A 208 0.32 -12.04 26.01
C THR A 208 0.05 -13.34 26.76
N ASP A 209 -0.01 -13.30 28.10
CA ASP A 209 -0.33 -14.48 28.92
C ASP A 209 -1.79 -14.90 28.75
N GLU A 210 -2.72 -13.93 28.73
CA GLU A 210 -4.13 -14.23 28.45
C GLU A 210 -4.32 -14.74 27.01
N LEU A 211 -3.56 -14.20 26.04
CA LEU A 211 -3.57 -14.70 24.67
C LEU A 211 -3.13 -16.17 24.62
N TYR A 212 -2.07 -16.54 25.33
CA TYR A 212 -1.64 -17.93 25.43
C TYR A 212 -2.77 -18.83 25.98
N GLN A 213 -3.46 -18.42 27.06
CA GLN A 213 -4.56 -19.19 27.62
C GLN A 213 -5.74 -19.35 26.64
N VAL A 214 -6.06 -18.30 25.90
CA VAL A 214 -7.11 -18.33 24.87
C VAL A 214 -6.73 -19.28 23.74
N LEU A 215 -5.50 -19.19 23.22
CA LEU A 215 -5.03 -20.08 22.16
C LEU A 215 -5.04 -21.55 22.61
N LYS A 216 -4.65 -21.81 23.85
CA LYS A 216 -4.73 -23.13 24.44
C LYS A 216 -6.17 -23.65 24.53
N ALA A 217 -7.10 -22.80 24.97
CA ALA A 217 -8.52 -23.16 25.02
C ALA A 217 -9.10 -23.43 23.61
N PHE A 218 -8.66 -22.67 22.60
CA PHE A 218 -9.05 -22.95 21.22
C PHE A 218 -8.55 -24.31 20.74
N LYS A 219 -7.34 -24.71 21.13
CA LYS A 219 -6.78 -26.02 20.77
C LYS A 219 -7.49 -27.19 21.44
N GLU A 220 -7.92 -27.01 22.69
CA GLU A 220 -8.36 -28.12 23.56
C GLU A 220 -9.89 -28.33 23.57
N LYS A 221 -10.71 -27.30 23.16
CA LYS A 221 -12.16 -27.32 23.41
C LYS A 221 -13.03 -27.38 22.15
N ASP A 222 -12.47 -27.74 20.99
CA ASP A 222 -13.21 -27.88 19.73
C ASP A 222 -14.20 -26.71 19.47
N PRO A 223 -13.74 -25.45 19.38
CA PRO A 223 -14.65 -24.30 19.22
C PRO A 223 -15.33 -24.24 17.85
N ASN A 224 -14.80 -24.93 16.83
CA ASN A 224 -15.48 -25.05 15.54
C ASN A 224 -16.63 -26.08 15.60
N GLY A 225 -16.59 -27.02 16.58
CA GLY A 225 -17.68 -27.96 16.86
C GLY A 225 -17.76 -29.12 15.88
N ASN A 226 -16.65 -29.44 15.20
CA ASN A 226 -16.63 -30.50 14.19
C ASN A 226 -16.25 -31.89 14.76
N GLY A 227 -15.92 -31.98 16.04
CA GLY A 227 -15.54 -33.23 16.75
C GLY A 227 -14.13 -33.70 16.43
N LYS A 228 -13.28 -32.84 15.84
CA LYS A 228 -11.89 -33.15 15.50
C LYS A 228 -10.95 -32.19 16.23
N ALA A 229 -9.77 -32.65 16.58
CA ALA A 229 -8.72 -31.83 17.15
C ALA A 229 -7.86 -31.24 16.00
N ASP A 230 -8.46 -30.43 15.14
CA ASP A 230 -7.84 -29.89 13.93
C ASP A 230 -7.64 -28.36 13.96
N GLU A 231 -7.90 -27.72 15.11
CA GLU A 231 -7.64 -26.31 15.30
C GLU A 231 -6.16 -25.97 15.26
N ILE A 232 -5.87 -24.89 14.55
CA ILE A 232 -4.58 -24.21 14.50
C ILE A 232 -4.80 -22.82 15.08
N PRO A 233 -4.72 -22.67 16.41
CA PRO A 233 -5.20 -21.46 17.08
C PRO A 233 -4.60 -20.16 16.55
N PHE A 234 -3.29 -20.13 16.30
CA PHE A 234 -2.61 -18.99 15.68
C PHE A 234 -2.12 -19.35 14.27
N THR A 235 -2.77 -18.82 13.28
CA THR A 235 -2.48 -19.05 11.85
C THR A 235 -1.94 -17.78 11.23
N ASP A 236 -0.67 -17.52 11.32
CA ASP A 236 0.06 -16.49 10.58
C ASP A 236 1.56 -16.48 10.94
N ASN A 237 2.30 -15.55 10.30
CA ASN A 237 3.65 -15.25 10.74
C ASN A 237 3.63 -14.65 12.15
N PRO A 238 4.36 -15.24 13.12
CA PRO A 238 4.31 -14.81 14.51
C PRO A 238 5.16 -13.58 14.82
N ASN A 239 6.01 -13.10 13.91
CA ASN A 239 6.94 -12.00 14.15
C ASN A 239 6.27 -10.74 14.74
N PRO A 240 5.05 -10.35 14.33
CA PRO A 240 4.37 -9.19 14.91
C PRO A 240 4.14 -9.28 16.41
N ILE A 241 4.06 -10.48 17.00
CA ILE A 241 3.94 -10.66 18.46
C ILE A 241 5.19 -10.16 19.21
N ILE A 242 6.36 -10.19 18.58
CA ILE A 242 7.61 -9.71 19.20
C ILE A 242 7.50 -8.22 19.57
N TRP A 243 6.72 -7.44 18.80
CA TRP A 243 6.44 -6.04 19.14
C TRP A 243 5.71 -5.86 20.47
N ALA A 244 4.90 -6.83 20.91
CA ALA A 244 4.29 -6.79 22.23
C ALA A 244 5.33 -6.80 23.36
N PHE A 245 6.53 -7.33 23.10
CA PHE A 245 7.66 -7.30 24.03
C PHE A 245 8.43 -5.97 24.00
N GLY A 246 8.00 -5.01 23.19
CA GLY A 246 8.55 -3.65 23.15
C GLY A 246 9.78 -3.49 22.29
N VAL A 247 10.08 -4.42 21.40
CA VAL A 247 11.23 -4.42 20.49
C VAL A 247 10.81 -4.62 19.04
N GLY A 248 11.63 -4.13 18.11
CA GLY A 248 11.44 -4.33 16.68
C GLY A 248 11.70 -5.80 16.28
N SER A 249 11.05 -6.21 15.22
CA SER A 249 11.12 -7.57 14.69
C SER A 249 10.95 -7.61 13.19
N ARG A 250 11.47 -8.66 12.56
CA ARG A 250 11.32 -8.95 11.14
C ARG A 250 9.91 -8.65 10.62
N GLY A 251 9.81 -7.77 9.67
CA GLY A 251 8.57 -7.37 9.01
C GLY A 251 8.79 -7.09 7.53
N PRO A 252 7.78 -6.59 6.82
CA PRO A 252 7.87 -6.32 5.39
C PRO A 252 8.80 -5.15 5.02
N ASN A 253 9.09 -4.25 5.98
CA ASN A 253 9.95 -3.09 5.72
C ASN A 253 11.32 -3.27 6.35
N SER A 254 12.34 -2.70 5.73
CA SER A 254 13.72 -2.76 6.21
C SER A 254 13.95 -2.12 7.59
N THR A 255 13.05 -1.25 8.01
CA THR A 255 13.10 -0.57 9.31
C THR A 255 12.35 -1.32 10.41
N ASP A 256 11.62 -2.39 10.11
CA ASP A 256 10.75 -3.06 11.09
C ASP A 256 11.55 -3.80 12.19
N ASP A 257 12.80 -4.16 11.94
CA ASP A 257 13.73 -4.69 12.95
C ASP A 257 14.22 -3.62 13.95
N PHE A 258 14.01 -2.35 13.62
CA PHE A 258 14.44 -1.23 14.45
C PHE A 258 13.25 -0.63 15.22
N PHE A 259 13.54 0.00 16.34
CA PHE A 259 12.56 0.75 17.12
C PHE A 259 13.20 1.97 17.80
N ILE A 260 12.38 2.96 18.09
CA ILE A 260 12.81 4.17 18.81
C ILE A 260 12.48 4.02 20.29
N GLU A 261 13.48 4.21 21.13
CA GLU A 261 13.34 4.28 22.57
C GLU A 261 14.30 5.34 23.12
N ASP A 262 13.83 6.21 24.01
CA ASP A 262 14.60 7.35 24.56
C ASP A 262 15.22 8.23 23.45
N SER A 263 14.45 8.51 22.39
CA SER A 263 14.87 9.29 21.22
C SER A 263 16.09 8.70 20.47
N LYS A 264 16.38 7.43 20.66
CA LYS A 264 17.45 6.70 19.97
C LYS A 264 16.87 5.54 19.18
N ILE A 265 17.46 5.29 18.03
CA ILE A 265 17.16 4.09 17.26
C ILE A 265 17.92 2.91 17.85
N LYS A 266 17.21 1.80 18.04
CA LYS A 266 17.76 0.53 18.58
C LYS A 266 17.43 -0.60 17.62
N TYR A 267 18.26 -1.64 17.61
CA TYR A 267 18.08 -2.82 16.78
C TYR A 267 17.47 -3.96 17.62
N GLY A 268 16.25 -4.37 17.27
CA GLY A 268 15.46 -5.33 18.06
C GLY A 268 16.13 -6.67 18.31
N PRO A 269 16.70 -7.35 17.28
CA PRO A 269 17.33 -8.66 17.45
C PRO A 269 18.51 -8.69 18.44
N THR A 270 19.11 -7.52 18.78
CA THR A 270 20.18 -7.41 19.78
C THR A 270 19.70 -6.96 21.16
N ASP A 271 18.41 -6.63 21.30
CA ASP A 271 17.83 -6.25 22.60
C ASP A 271 17.54 -7.49 23.45
N PRO A 272 17.80 -7.48 24.77
CA PRO A 272 17.53 -8.63 25.66
C PRO A 272 16.09 -9.12 25.62
N ARG A 273 15.12 -8.23 25.44
CA ARG A 273 13.68 -8.55 25.35
C ARG A 273 13.34 -9.43 24.16
N TYR A 274 14.20 -9.47 23.14
CA TYR A 274 14.02 -10.33 21.96
C TYR A 274 14.09 -11.81 22.34
N LYS A 275 14.95 -12.19 23.34
CA LYS A 275 15.02 -13.55 23.88
C LYS A 275 13.71 -13.98 24.50
N ASP A 276 13.11 -13.12 25.32
CA ASP A 276 11.85 -13.42 26.01
C ASP A 276 10.71 -13.62 24.99
N ALA A 277 10.69 -12.79 23.94
CA ALA A 277 9.73 -12.94 22.84
C ALA A 277 9.90 -14.28 22.10
N LEU A 278 11.14 -14.68 21.80
CA LEU A 278 11.39 -15.98 21.15
C LEU A 278 11.02 -17.17 22.07
N GLN A 279 11.24 -17.05 23.37
CA GLN A 279 10.81 -18.07 24.34
C GLN A 279 9.29 -18.21 24.38
N TYR A 280 8.57 -17.08 24.33
CA TYR A 280 7.12 -17.09 24.23
C TYR A 280 6.64 -17.77 22.94
N LEU A 281 7.24 -17.45 21.79
CA LEU A 281 6.90 -18.07 20.51
C LEU A 281 7.25 -19.57 20.48
N ASN A 282 8.38 -19.96 21.08
CA ASN A 282 8.74 -21.38 21.25
C ASN A 282 7.70 -22.14 22.06
N LYS A 283 7.20 -21.54 23.16
CA LYS A 283 6.13 -22.13 23.96
C LYS A 283 4.86 -22.33 23.14
N LEU A 284 4.44 -21.32 22.35
CA LEU A 284 3.28 -21.45 21.46
C LEU A 284 3.49 -22.58 20.44
N PHE A 285 4.67 -22.66 19.84
CA PHE A 285 4.97 -23.67 18.84
C PHE A 285 5.03 -25.09 19.44
N SER A 286 5.73 -25.27 20.56
CA SER A 286 5.91 -26.58 21.20
C SER A 286 4.60 -27.18 21.69
N GLU A 287 3.62 -26.35 22.06
CA GLU A 287 2.28 -26.76 22.45
C GLU A 287 1.29 -26.88 21.28
N GLY A 288 1.75 -26.66 20.04
CA GLY A 288 0.92 -26.75 18.84
C GLY A 288 -0.13 -25.62 18.72
N LEU A 289 0.12 -24.49 19.36
CA LEU A 289 -0.75 -23.31 19.31
C LEU A 289 -0.45 -22.39 18.13
N LEU A 290 0.75 -22.50 17.56
CA LEU A 290 1.20 -21.80 16.34
C LEU A 290 1.21 -22.77 15.16
N ASP A 291 0.77 -22.27 13.99
CA ASP A 291 0.76 -23.06 12.75
C ASP A 291 2.15 -23.64 12.44
N PRO A 292 2.28 -24.95 12.25
CA PRO A 292 3.57 -25.58 11.97
C PRO A 292 4.19 -25.11 10.64
N GLU A 293 3.39 -24.54 9.75
CA GLU A 293 3.82 -24.02 8.45
C GLU A 293 3.94 -22.47 8.40
N TYR A 294 3.98 -21.81 9.57
CA TYR A 294 3.96 -20.35 9.66
C TYR A 294 5.04 -19.64 8.80
N GLU A 295 6.20 -20.26 8.59
CA GLU A 295 7.28 -19.73 7.77
C GLU A 295 6.91 -19.62 6.28
N LYS A 296 6.01 -20.49 5.82
CA LYS A 296 5.54 -20.57 4.42
C LYS A 296 4.15 -19.99 4.24
N MET A 297 3.64 -19.29 5.27
CA MET A 297 2.28 -18.75 5.24
C MET A 297 2.09 -17.80 4.07
N LYS A 298 1.18 -18.17 3.18
CA LYS A 298 0.73 -17.37 2.04
C LYS A 298 -0.77 -17.11 2.15
N GLY A 299 -1.27 -16.18 1.36
CA GLY A 299 -2.68 -15.80 1.39
C GLY A 299 -3.63 -16.99 1.14
N ASP A 300 -3.33 -17.83 0.17
CA ASP A 300 -4.12 -19.02 -0.19
C ASP A 300 -4.14 -20.08 0.94
N VAL A 301 -3.01 -20.32 1.60
CA VAL A 301 -2.92 -21.24 2.74
C VAL A 301 -3.74 -20.71 3.92
N ARG A 302 -3.60 -19.42 4.24
CA ARG A 302 -4.40 -18.77 5.30
C ARG A 302 -5.89 -18.83 4.97
N ASP A 303 -6.27 -18.49 3.74
CA ASP A 303 -7.66 -18.55 3.27
C ASP A 303 -8.24 -19.95 3.46
N GLY A 304 -7.49 -20.99 3.13
CA GLY A 304 -7.87 -22.39 3.35
C GLY A 304 -8.07 -22.74 4.83
N ARG A 305 -7.14 -22.33 5.72
CA ARG A 305 -7.26 -22.54 7.18
C ARG A 305 -8.53 -21.88 7.74
N ILE A 306 -8.80 -20.65 7.31
CA ILE A 306 -9.99 -19.89 7.75
C ILE A 306 -11.27 -20.53 7.22
N MET A 307 -11.31 -20.90 5.94
CA MET A 307 -12.48 -21.53 5.33
C MET A 307 -12.79 -22.90 5.90
N ASN A 308 -11.79 -23.65 6.35
CA ASN A 308 -11.97 -24.91 7.06
C ASN A 308 -12.27 -24.71 8.56
N GLU A 309 -12.42 -23.46 9.03
CA GLU A 309 -12.64 -23.11 10.44
C GLU A 309 -11.58 -23.66 11.38
N GLN A 310 -10.33 -23.70 10.93
CA GLN A 310 -9.19 -24.15 11.73
C GLN A 310 -8.46 -23.00 12.44
N SER A 311 -8.64 -21.75 11.96
CA SER A 311 -7.89 -20.57 12.42
C SER A 311 -8.69 -19.74 13.42
N GLY A 312 -8.10 -19.51 14.60
CA GLY A 312 -8.73 -18.75 15.71
C GLY A 312 -8.18 -17.34 15.90
N PHE A 313 -6.90 -17.12 15.56
CA PHE A 313 -6.21 -15.85 15.73
C PHE A 313 -5.24 -15.61 14.58
N ILE A 314 -5.24 -14.40 14.05
CA ILE A 314 -4.39 -13.97 12.93
C ILE A 314 -3.90 -12.54 13.13
N TYR A 315 -2.84 -12.17 12.38
CA TYR A 315 -2.34 -10.80 12.27
C TYR A 315 -2.27 -10.39 10.80
N GLY A 316 -2.53 -9.13 10.51
CA GLY A 316 -2.36 -8.59 9.16
C GLY A 316 -3.13 -7.30 8.92
N SER A 317 -3.47 -7.02 7.68
CA SER A 317 -4.32 -5.88 7.32
C SER A 317 -5.69 -6.05 7.99
N ASN A 318 -5.79 -5.68 9.28
CA ASN A 318 -6.96 -5.97 10.08
C ASN A 318 -8.25 -5.45 9.45
N ALA A 319 -8.24 -4.24 8.93
CA ALA A 319 -9.39 -3.65 8.25
C ALA A 319 -9.79 -4.46 7.00
N GLY A 320 -8.86 -4.76 6.12
CA GLY A 320 -9.09 -5.56 4.91
C GLY A 320 -9.43 -7.01 5.22
N TYR A 321 -8.70 -7.64 6.15
CA TYR A 321 -8.91 -9.04 6.50
C TYR A 321 -10.22 -9.26 7.26
N LEU A 322 -10.60 -8.38 8.18
CA LEU A 322 -11.89 -8.47 8.86
C LEU A 322 -13.04 -8.40 7.85
N THR A 323 -12.94 -7.51 6.87
CA THR A 323 -13.93 -7.41 5.79
C THR A 323 -13.93 -8.67 4.93
N LYS A 324 -12.76 -9.10 4.44
CA LYS A 324 -12.60 -10.25 3.55
C LYS A 324 -13.07 -11.54 4.21
N TYR A 325 -12.53 -11.88 5.39
CA TYR A 325 -12.74 -13.18 5.99
C TYR A 325 -14.15 -13.36 6.55
N ASN A 326 -14.71 -12.32 7.15
CA ASN A 326 -16.10 -12.39 7.58
C ASN A 326 -17.07 -12.54 6.39
N LYS A 327 -16.80 -11.85 5.27
CA LYS A 327 -17.59 -12.02 4.03
C LYS A 327 -17.41 -13.41 3.42
N MET A 328 -16.20 -13.97 3.42
CA MET A 328 -15.93 -15.32 2.92
C MET A 328 -16.65 -16.39 3.75
N LEU A 329 -16.58 -16.32 5.08
CA LEU A 329 -17.28 -17.24 5.98
C LEU A 329 -18.79 -17.16 5.77
N GLN A 330 -19.34 -15.95 5.73
CA GLN A 330 -20.76 -15.73 5.48
C GLN A 330 -21.22 -16.30 4.12
N GLY A 331 -20.43 -16.08 3.06
CA GLY A 331 -20.73 -16.61 1.72
C GLY A 331 -20.70 -18.14 1.65
N ALA A 332 -19.96 -18.79 2.56
CA ALA A 332 -19.94 -20.25 2.72
C ALA A 332 -20.99 -20.78 3.72
N GLY A 333 -21.92 -19.94 4.19
CA GLY A 333 -22.92 -20.33 5.19
C GLY A 333 -22.37 -20.53 6.59
N LYS A 334 -21.17 -20.01 6.89
CA LYS A 334 -20.50 -20.10 8.18
C LYS A 334 -20.63 -18.81 8.97
N THR A 335 -20.36 -18.87 10.28
CA THR A 335 -20.42 -17.69 11.15
C THR A 335 -19.29 -16.71 10.83
N PRO A 336 -19.59 -15.44 10.51
CA PRO A 336 -18.57 -14.39 10.35
C PRO A 336 -18.05 -13.97 11.74
N GLY A 337 -17.12 -14.75 12.28
CA GLY A 337 -16.73 -14.68 13.70
C GLY A 337 -15.46 -13.90 14.00
N PHE A 338 -14.74 -13.37 13.00
CA PHE A 338 -13.54 -12.59 13.27
C PHE A 338 -13.87 -11.19 13.78
N ASN A 339 -13.35 -10.87 14.96
CA ASN A 339 -13.43 -9.55 15.59
C ASN A 339 -12.04 -8.91 15.65
N ALA A 340 -12.00 -7.58 15.62
CA ALA A 340 -10.79 -6.81 15.91
C ALA A 340 -10.34 -7.05 17.35
N LEU A 341 -9.04 -7.20 17.54
CA LEU A 341 -8.43 -7.35 18.84
C LEU A 341 -7.42 -6.22 19.09
N ALA A 342 -7.48 -5.61 20.29
CA ALA A 342 -6.44 -4.70 20.72
C ALA A 342 -5.09 -5.42 20.81
N ALA A 343 -3.99 -4.74 20.53
CA ALA A 343 -2.66 -5.31 20.70
C ALA A 343 -2.51 -5.83 22.14
N PRO A 344 -2.09 -7.09 22.35
CA PRO A 344 -1.90 -7.61 23.71
C PRO A 344 -0.78 -6.84 24.41
N LYS A 345 -0.95 -6.56 25.69
CA LYS A 345 0.13 -6.04 26.55
C LYS A 345 1.20 -7.09 26.70
N GLY A 346 2.43 -6.69 26.45
CA GLY A 346 3.59 -7.53 26.77
C GLY A 346 3.98 -7.46 28.25
N PRO A 347 5.12 -8.09 28.61
CA PRO A 347 5.62 -8.11 29.99
C PRO A 347 5.88 -6.74 30.61
N THR A 348 6.14 -5.71 29.79
CA THR A 348 6.33 -4.32 30.24
C THR A 348 5.01 -3.61 30.58
N GLY A 349 3.87 -4.22 30.32
CA GLY A 349 2.54 -3.61 30.45
C GLY A 349 2.15 -2.65 29.30
N GLU A 350 3.05 -2.45 28.33
CA GLU A 350 2.79 -1.60 27.17
C GLU A 350 2.10 -2.40 26.05
N ARG A 351 1.33 -1.67 25.24
CA ARG A 351 0.80 -2.18 23.96
C ARG A 351 1.61 -1.62 22.82
N ASN A 352 2.20 -2.48 22.07
CA ASN A 352 2.92 -2.15 20.86
C ASN A 352 2.44 -3.03 19.70
N ILE A 353 2.37 -2.47 18.54
CA ILE A 353 1.95 -3.16 17.33
C ILE A 353 2.86 -2.76 16.17
N LEU A 354 3.23 -3.72 15.35
CA LEU A 354 3.84 -3.43 14.07
C LEU A 354 2.80 -2.76 13.16
N GLY A 355 3.01 -1.50 12.81
CA GLY A 355 2.10 -0.74 11.96
C GLY A 355 2.85 0.24 11.07
N ARG A 356 2.27 0.65 9.95
CA ARG A 356 2.82 1.78 9.19
C ARG A 356 2.55 3.07 9.95
N HIS A 357 3.58 3.85 10.18
CA HIS A 357 3.52 5.20 10.74
C HIS A 357 4.54 6.09 10.05
N ASN A 358 4.45 6.14 8.75
CA ASN A 358 5.15 7.13 7.96
C ASN A 358 4.10 8.09 7.42
N GLU A 359 4.43 9.34 7.40
CA GLU A 359 3.63 10.39 6.76
C GLU A 359 3.64 10.22 5.24
N ILE A 360 4.57 9.41 4.72
CA ILE A 360 4.61 9.00 3.31
C ILE A 360 4.32 7.51 3.16
N ASP A 361 3.82 7.10 2.02
CA ASP A 361 3.85 5.69 1.61
C ASP A 361 5.30 5.33 1.23
N PRO A 362 5.97 4.43 1.97
CA PRO A 362 7.40 4.17 1.75
C PRO A 362 7.67 3.32 0.51
N GLY A 363 6.63 2.83 -0.14
CA GLY A 363 6.80 1.89 -1.24
C GLY A 363 6.74 2.51 -2.63
N ARG A 364 6.14 3.71 -2.79
CA ARG A 364 5.85 4.25 -4.12
C ARG A 364 5.74 5.77 -4.14
N GLY A 365 6.22 6.36 -5.24
CA GLY A 365 6.09 7.77 -5.56
C GLY A 365 6.10 8.00 -7.07
N VAL A 366 6.14 9.25 -7.49
CA VAL A 366 6.25 9.64 -8.90
C VAL A 366 7.42 10.57 -9.08
N SER A 367 8.29 10.27 -10.05
CA SER A 367 9.44 11.10 -10.41
C SER A 367 9.29 11.71 -11.79
N ILE A 368 9.99 12.81 -12.02
CA ILE A 368 10.10 13.48 -13.30
C ILE A 368 11.50 13.22 -13.86
N SER A 369 11.58 12.87 -15.15
CA SER A 369 12.87 12.70 -15.85
C SER A 369 13.63 14.02 -15.92
N SER A 370 14.96 13.97 -15.76
CA SER A 370 15.84 15.13 -15.95
C SER A 370 15.90 15.61 -17.41
N THR A 371 15.50 14.75 -18.37
CA THR A 371 15.53 15.06 -19.80
C THR A 371 14.25 15.71 -20.31
N THR A 372 13.18 15.77 -19.51
CA THR A 372 11.92 16.39 -19.91
C THR A 372 12.07 17.90 -20.13
N LYS A 373 11.37 18.42 -21.11
CA LYS A 373 11.28 19.87 -21.36
C LYS A 373 10.08 20.52 -20.63
N ASN A 374 9.27 19.71 -19.95
CA ASN A 374 7.99 20.10 -19.38
C ASN A 374 7.97 19.99 -17.85
N ALA A 375 9.15 20.15 -17.20
CA ALA A 375 9.28 19.93 -15.76
C ALA A 375 8.35 20.83 -14.91
N VAL A 376 8.11 22.07 -15.36
CA VAL A 376 7.21 23.02 -14.69
C VAL A 376 5.76 22.55 -14.78
N GLU A 377 5.30 22.21 -15.98
CA GLU A 377 3.94 21.73 -16.24
C GLU A 377 3.66 20.43 -15.50
N LEU A 378 4.63 19.52 -15.51
CA LEU A 378 4.52 18.25 -14.78
C LEU A 378 4.50 18.44 -13.26
N THR A 379 5.29 19.40 -12.74
CA THR A 379 5.23 19.76 -11.32
C THR A 379 3.85 20.30 -10.93
N LYS A 380 3.26 21.17 -11.75
CA LYS A 380 1.88 21.65 -11.52
C LYS A 380 0.85 20.54 -11.63
N LEU A 381 1.04 19.58 -12.55
CA LEU A 381 0.19 18.40 -12.67
C LEU A 381 0.26 17.52 -11.41
N MET A 382 1.47 17.29 -10.88
CA MET A 382 1.63 16.55 -9.63
C MET A 382 1.02 17.30 -8.44
N ASP A 383 1.16 18.63 -8.40
CA ASP A 383 0.54 19.46 -7.36
C ASP A 383 -0.99 19.44 -7.37
N TYR A 384 -1.59 19.31 -8.56
CA TYR A 384 -3.04 19.17 -8.68
C TYR A 384 -3.58 18.02 -7.85
N PHE A 385 -2.88 16.88 -7.76
CA PHE A 385 -3.29 15.74 -6.95
C PHE A 385 -3.28 16.00 -5.43
N TYR A 386 -2.51 16.99 -4.96
CA TYR A 386 -2.54 17.42 -3.55
C TYR A 386 -3.64 18.44 -3.26
N SER A 387 -4.32 18.95 -4.28
CA SER A 387 -5.53 19.77 -4.11
C SER A 387 -6.72 18.91 -3.70
N LYS A 388 -7.74 19.53 -3.10
CA LYS A 388 -8.99 18.83 -2.76
C LYS A 388 -9.64 18.22 -3.99
N GLU A 389 -9.66 18.94 -5.12
CA GLU A 389 -10.28 18.49 -6.36
C GLU A 389 -9.53 17.29 -6.95
N GLY A 390 -8.20 17.35 -7.05
CA GLY A 390 -7.38 16.28 -7.58
C GLY A 390 -7.42 15.02 -6.70
N ALA A 391 -7.39 15.20 -5.39
CA ALA A 391 -7.54 14.09 -4.45
C ALA A 391 -8.92 13.43 -4.56
N MET A 392 -10.00 14.20 -4.66
CA MET A 392 -11.35 13.65 -4.88
C MET A 392 -11.45 12.87 -6.19
N LEU A 393 -10.90 13.41 -7.27
CA LEU A 393 -10.87 12.72 -8.56
C LEU A 393 -10.08 11.41 -8.49
N LEU A 394 -8.91 11.41 -7.82
CA LEU A 394 -8.08 10.22 -7.65
C LEU A 394 -8.78 9.14 -6.81
N TYR A 395 -9.34 9.51 -5.67
CA TYR A 395 -9.86 8.56 -4.70
C TYR A 395 -11.30 8.15 -4.95
N PHE A 396 -12.13 9.04 -5.49
CA PHE A 396 -13.56 8.79 -5.69
C PHE A 396 -13.99 8.80 -7.15
N GLY A 397 -13.21 9.39 -8.05
CA GLY A 397 -13.57 9.53 -9.46
C GLY A 397 -14.49 10.72 -9.71
N THR A 398 -15.60 10.51 -10.41
CA THR A 398 -16.49 11.57 -10.89
C THR A 398 -17.78 11.60 -10.08
N GLU A 399 -18.17 12.76 -9.56
CA GLU A 399 -19.42 12.94 -8.84
C GLU A 399 -20.62 12.68 -9.75
N GLY A 400 -21.63 12.00 -9.20
CA GLY A 400 -22.81 11.54 -9.93
C GLY A 400 -22.61 10.22 -10.68
N ASP A 401 -21.38 9.79 -10.95
CA ASP A 401 -21.08 8.50 -11.61
C ASP A 401 -20.51 7.48 -10.63
N THR A 402 -19.36 7.76 -10.03
CA THR A 402 -18.67 6.83 -9.13
C THR A 402 -18.91 7.10 -7.65
N TYR A 403 -19.24 8.34 -7.30
CA TYR A 403 -19.63 8.72 -5.94
C TYR A 403 -20.70 9.82 -5.94
N THR A 404 -21.33 10.00 -4.78
CA THR A 404 -22.23 11.12 -4.48
C THR A 404 -21.91 11.67 -3.10
N MET A 405 -22.26 12.94 -2.84
CA MET A 405 -22.16 13.50 -1.50
C MET A 405 -23.41 13.16 -0.69
N LYS A 406 -23.25 12.48 0.46
CA LYS A 406 -24.31 12.23 1.44
C LYS A 406 -23.92 12.91 2.75
N ASP A 407 -24.71 13.87 3.19
CA ASP A 407 -24.45 14.64 4.41
C ASP A 407 -23.01 15.22 4.48
N GLY A 408 -22.49 15.67 3.34
CA GLY A 408 -21.15 16.22 3.23
C GLY A 408 -20.03 15.16 3.17
N VAL A 409 -20.35 13.86 3.18
CA VAL A 409 -19.40 12.75 3.09
C VAL A 409 -19.46 12.12 1.70
N PRO A 410 -18.33 11.97 0.98
CA PRO A 410 -18.31 11.27 -0.29
C PRO A 410 -18.62 9.79 -0.09
N THR A 411 -19.60 9.30 -0.80
CA THR A 411 -20.10 7.91 -0.71
C THR A 411 -20.14 7.29 -2.09
N TYR A 412 -19.56 6.11 -2.26
CA TYR A 412 -19.59 5.40 -3.54
C TYR A 412 -21.01 5.08 -3.98
N THR A 413 -21.24 5.18 -5.28
CA THR A 413 -22.51 4.74 -5.90
C THR A 413 -22.59 3.21 -5.90
N ASP A 414 -23.79 2.67 -6.12
CA ASP A 414 -23.99 1.23 -6.24
C ASP A 414 -23.17 0.61 -7.37
N LYS A 415 -22.88 1.38 -8.42
CA LYS A 415 -21.98 0.99 -9.52
C LYS A 415 -20.60 0.59 -9.03
N VAL A 416 -20.09 1.24 -7.99
CA VAL A 416 -18.77 0.94 -7.38
C VAL A 416 -18.90 -0.01 -6.20
N ALA A 417 -19.85 0.26 -5.30
CA ALA A 417 -19.97 -0.47 -4.05
C ALA A 417 -20.50 -1.90 -4.22
N ASN A 418 -21.34 -2.13 -5.25
CA ASN A 418 -22.03 -3.38 -5.52
C ASN A 418 -21.70 -3.95 -6.90
N ASP A 419 -20.49 -3.70 -7.43
CA ASP A 419 -20.05 -4.33 -8.68
C ASP A 419 -20.08 -5.86 -8.53
N PRO A 420 -20.68 -6.59 -9.50
CA PRO A 420 -20.85 -8.04 -9.35
C PRO A 420 -19.55 -8.85 -9.45
N LYS A 421 -18.46 -8.26 -9.89
CA LYS A 421 -17.17 -8.94 -10.14
C LYS A 421 -16.03 -8.41 -9.29
N LEU A 422 -16.08 -7.14 -8.89
CA LEU A 422 -14.98 -6.44 -8.23
C LEU A 422 -15.44 -5.90 -6.89
N ASP A 423 -14.55 -5.96 -5.91
CA ASP A 423 -14.71 -5.15 -4.71
C ASP A 423 -14.40 -3.66 -5.01
N ILE A 424 -14.68 -2.79 -4.06
CA ILE A 424 -14.49 -1.34 -4.23
C ILE A 424 -13.06 -1.02 -4.71
N LEU A 425 -12.04 -1.60 -4.09
CA LEU A 425 -10.64 -1.33 -4.46
C LEU A 425 -10.32 -1.85 -5.86
N GLY A 426 -10.79 -3.03 -6.21
CA GLY A 426 -10.65 -3.61 -7.55
C GLY A 426 -11.30 -2.73 -8.62
N TYR A 427 -12.50 -2.20 -8.33
CA TYR A 427 -13.19 -1.27 -9.23
C TYR A 427 -12.40 0.03 -9.41
N LEU A 428 -11.96 0.64 -8.31
CA LEU A 428 -11.22 1.89 -8.33
C LEU A 428 -9.87 1.75 -9.05
N ASN A 429 -9.15 0.69 -8.78
CA ASN A 429 -7.87 0.39 -9.44
C ASN A 429 -8.04 0.19 -10.94
N THR A 430 -9.13 -0.45 -11.36
CA THR A 430 -9.34 -0.79 -12.76
C THR A 430 -9.91 0.37 -13.55
N TYR A 431 -11.01 0.97 -13.08
CA TYR A 431 -11.81 1.90 -13.89
C TYR A 431 -11.59 3.38 -13.53
N VAL A 432 -11.35 3.68 -12.25
CA VAL A 432 -11.19 5.08 -11.83
C VAL A 432 -9.76 5.56 -12.02
N GLY A 433 -8.78 4.79 -11.65
CA GLY A 433 -7.37 5.15 -11.72
C GLY A 433 -6.70 5.29 -10.37
N TYR A 434 -7.42 4.92 -9.28
CA TYR A 434 -6.80 4.81 -7.98
C TYR A 434 -5.77 3.68 -8.01
N VAL A 435 -4.52 4.03 -7.79
CA VAL A 435 -3.47 3.07 -7.48
C VAL A 435 -2.68 3.63 -6.30
N SER A 436 -2.38 2.78 -5.34
CA SER A 436 -1.46 3.14 -4.27
C SER A 436 -0.13 3.60 -4.88
N GLY A 437 0.25 4.85 -4.61
CA GLY A 437 1.51 5.40 -5.11
C GLY A 437 1.40 6.63 -6.00
N TRP A 438 0.20 7.02 -6.45
CA TRP A 438 0.05 8.33 -7.06
C TRP A 438 0.24 9.46 -6.03
N PRO A 439 0.86 10.60 -6.42
CA PRO A 439 1.09 11.74 -5.55
C PRO A 439 -0.25 12.26 -5.04
N SER A 440 -0.43 12.34 -3.75
CA SER A 440 -1.67 12.85 -3.14
C SER A 440 -1.58 12.85 -1.63
N ALA A 441 -2.44 13.60 -0.95
CA ALA A 441 -2.76 13.37 0.45
C ALA A 441 -3.97 12.44 0.54
N GLN A 442 -3.81 11.27 1.15
CA GLN A 442 -4.88 10.28 1.22
C GLN A 442 -6.08 10.82 2.02
N ILE A 443 -7.27 10.72 1.42
CA ILE A 443 -8.53 11.08 2.07
C ILE A 443 -8.96 9.93 2.99
N PRO A 444 -9.11 10.16 4.32
CA PRO A 444 -9.50 9.10 5.25
C PRO A 444 -10.85 8.45 4.92
N GLU A 445 -11.81 9.23 4.44
CA GLU A 445 -13.15 8.76 4.05
C GLU A 445 -13.08 7.70 2.96
N HIS A 446 -12.16 7.85 1.98
CA HIS A 446 -11.91 6.82 0.97
C HIS A 446 -11.50 5.50 1.62
N TYR A 447 -10.49 5.52 2.50
CA TYR A 447 -10.02 4.31 3.17
C TYR A 447 -11.13 3.67 4.01
N LEU A 448 -11.82 4.48 4.83
CA LEU A 448 -12.89 3.98 5.69
C LEU A 448 -14.10 3.45 4.91
N ALA A 449 -14.40 4.00 3.73
CA ALA A 449 -15.49 3.51 2.88
C ALA A 449 -15.24 2.10 2.30
N THR A 450 -13.98 1.66 2.25
CA THR A 450 -13.62 0.30 1.81
C THR A 450 -13.76 -0.75 2.92
N LEU A 451 -14.07 -0.33 4.16
CA LEU A 451 -14.06 -1.18 5.34
C LEU A 451 -15.48 -1.57 5.78
N SER A 452 -15.62 -2.80 6.24
CA SER A 452 -16.77 -3.21 7.05
C SER A 452 -16.78 -2.50 8.41
N ASP A 453 -17.89 -2.55 9.12
CA ASP A 453 -17.98 -1.95 10.46
C ASP A 453 -16.96 -2.57 11.43
N GLU A 454 -16.73 -3.87 11.35
CA GLU A 454 -15.68 -4.52 12.14
C GLU A 454 -14.27 -4.09 11.68
N GLY A 455 -14.07 -3.90 10.38
CA GLY A 455 -12.84 -3.32 9.83
C GLY A 455 -12.57 -1.91 10.35
N LYS A 456 -13.60 -1.06 10.47
CA LYS A 456 -13.47 0.28 11.07
C LYS A 456 -13.08 0.22 12.55
N LYS A 457 -13.64 -0.73 13.33
CA LYS A 457 -13.22 -0.97 14.72
C LYS A 457 -11.75 -1.41 14.79
N GLY A 458 -11.34 -2.32 13.92
CA GLY A 458 -9.95 -2.77 13.82
C GLY A 458 -9.00 -1.62 13.50
N ASN A 459 -9.36 -0.76 12.55
CA ASN A 459 -8.58 0.44 12.24
C ASN A 459 -8.47 1.38 13.45
N ALA A 460 -9.57 1.66 14.16
CA ALA A 460 -9.56 2.51 15.34
C ALA A 460 -8.65 1.96 16.45
N LEU A 461 -8.65 0.64 16.67
CA LEU A 461 -7.73 0.00 17.62
C LEU A 461 -6.27 0.10 17.17
N ALA A 462 -6.00 -0.11 15.89
CA ALA A 462 -4.65 0.01 15.35
C ALA A 462 -4.12 1.45 15.48
N VAL A 463 -4.92 2.47 15.16
CA VAL A 463 -4.58 3.90 15.37
C VAL A 463 -4.20 4.18 16.81
N GLN A 464 -4.90 3.58 17.77
CA GLN A 464 -4.68 3.83 19.19
C GLN A 464 -3.31 3.35 19.69
N TYR A 465 -2.79 2.26 19.11
CA TYR A 465 -1.61 1.58 19.63
C TYR A 465 -0.40 1.58 18.69
N ALA A 466 -0.61 1.86 17.43
CA ALA A 466 0.44 1.81 16.43
C ALA A 466 1.42 3.00 16.54
N GLY A 467 2.66 2.79 16.14
CA GLY A 467 3.66 3.83 15.83
C GLY A 467 4.45 4.47 16.96
N LYS A 468 4.17 4.16 18.20
CA LYS A 468 4.86 4.81 19.33
C LYS A 468 6.38 4.60 19.34
N LYS A 469 6.87 3.51 18.75
CA LYS A 469 8.30 3.14 18.71
C LYS A 469 8.83 2.99 17.28
N LYS A 470 8.07 3.37 16.28
CA LYS A 470 8.43 3.10 14.88
C LYS A 470 9.46 4.06 14.34
N VAL A 471 10.38 3.52 13.55
CA VAL A 471 11.37 4.27 12.80
C VAL A 471 10.74 4.84 11.52
N PRO A 472 10.90 6.14 11.24
CA PRO A 472 10.41 6.74 9.99
C PRO A 472 11.17 6.21 8.79
N ALA A 473 10.70 6.51 7.57
CA ALA A 473 11.47 6.30 6.37
C ALA A 473 12.79 7.10 6.46
N LEU A 474 13.90 6.41 6.23
CA LEU A 474 15.25 6.97 6.34
C LEU A 474 15.96 6.91 5.01
N HIS A 475 16.76 7.93 4.74
CA HIS A 475 17.62 8.03 3.56
C HIS A 475 19.09 7.80 3.92
N PHE A 476 19.79 7.07 3.06
CA PHE A 476 21.18 6.71 3.21
C PHE A 476 22.02 7.36 2.09
N THR A 477 23.27 7.75 2.40
CA THR A 477 24.23 8.08 1.33
C THR A 477 24.48 6.85 0.47
N GLN A 478 25.07 7.00 -0.72
CA GLN A 478 25.33 5.84 -1.59
C GLN A 478 26.25 4.82 -0.93
N GLU A 479 27.25 5.30 -0.20
CA GLU A 479 28.20 4.43 0.53
C GLU A 479 27.47 3.68 1.66
N GLU A 480 26.70 4.42 2.47
CA GLU A 480 25.89 3.81 3.54
C GLU A 480 24.87 2.80 2.97
N LEU A 481 24.21 3.12 1.86
CA LEU A 481 23.21 2.24 1.24
C LEU A 481 23.83 0.91 0.77
N ASN A 482 25.00 0.96 0.13
CA ASN A 482 25.71 -0.23 -0.31
C ASN A 482 26.12 -1.12 0.90
N GLU A 483 26.58 -0.50 1.97
CA GLU A 483 26.97 -1.20 3.20
C GLU A 483 25.73 -1.78 3.91
N VAL A 484 24.66 -0.99 4.04
CA VAL A 484 23.38 -1.42 4.63
C VAL A 484 22.81 -2.62 3.87
N GLN A 485 22.73 -2.56 2.54
CA GLN A 485 22.19 -3.66 1.73
C GLN A 485 22.97 -4.97 1.91
N THR A 486 24.31 -4.88 2.00
CA THR A 486 25.17 -6.05 2.22
C THR A 486 24.95 -6.61 3.61
N LEU A 487 25.04 -5.78 4.64
CA LEU A 487 24.86 -6.20 6.03
C LEU A 487 23.45 -6.75 6.29
N GLN A 488 22.40 -6.08 5.80
CA GLN A 488 21.03 -6.53 6.00
C GLN A 488 20.79 -7.89 5.38
N ARG A 489 21.28 -8.15 4.17
CA ARG A 489 21.09 -9.45 3.53
C ARG A 489 21.65 -10.59 4.39
N ASP A 490 22.89 -10.42 4.86
CA ASP A 490 23.59 -11.46 5.61
C ASP A 490 23.01 -11.63 7.03
N ILE A 491 22.72 -10.51 7.70
CA ILE A 491 22.08 -10.48 9.02
C ILE A 491 20.67 -11.06 8.96
N ASN A 492 19.86 -10.69 7.95
CA ASN A 492 18.50 -11.18 7.80
C ASN A 492 18.47 -12.69 7.62
N THR A 493 19.34 -13.24 6.77
CA THR A 493 19.46 -14.69 6.61
C THR A 493 19.80 -15.37 7.93
N TYR A 494 20.77 -14.84 8.65
CA TYR A 494 21.20 -15.38 9.95
C TYR A 494 20.09 -15.29 11.01
N ILE A 495 19.34 -14.19 11.07
CA ILE A 495 18.19 -14.05 11.98
C ILE A 495 17.11 -15.05 11.63
N ASP A 496 16.68 -15.11 10.37
CA ASP A 496 15.57 -15.95 9.95
C ASP A 496 15.86 -17.42 10.27
N GLU A 497 17.07 -17.90 10.00
CA GLU A 497 17.50 -19.27 10.33
C GLU A 497 17.48 -19.54 11.84
N ASN A 498 18.10 -18.66 12.64
CA ASN A 498 18.23 -18.86 14.08
C ASN A 498 16.90 -18.63 14.81
N MET A 499 16.14 -17.60 14.47
CA MET A 499 14.83 -17.33 15.03
C MET A 499 13.90 -18.53 14.85
N ASN A 500 13.83 -19.06 13.63
CA ASN A 500 13.03 -20.24 13.34
C ASN A 500 13.54 -21.48 14.07
N ALA A 501 14.86 -21.64 14.22
CA ALA A 501 15.44 -22.75 14.98
C ALA A 501 15.10 -22.65 16.49
N PHE A 502 15.11 -21.44 17.08
CA PHE A 502 14.66 -21.23 18.47
C PHE A 502 13.16 -21.46 18.61
N ILE A 503 12.33 -20.89 17.75
CA ILE A 503 10.87 -21.05 17.82
C ILE A 503 10.47 -22.52 17.72
N ARG A 504 11.11 -23.28 16.83
CA ARG A 504 10.85 -24.72 16.64
C ARG A 504 11.51 -25.64 17.67
N GLY A 505 12.30 -25.09 18.61
CA GLY A 505 13.04 -25.89 19.61
C GLY A 505 14.19 -26.72 19.02
N LYS A 506 14.58 -26.46 17.76
CA LYS A 506 15.75 -27.09 17.13
C LYS A 506 17.07 -26.56 17.70
N LYS A 507 17.04 -25.36 18.26
CA LYS A 507 18.14 -24.69 18.92
C LYS A 507 17.74 -24.36 20.35
N PRO A 508 18.49 -24.85 21.38
CA PRO A 508 18.17 -24.59 22.80
C PRO A 508 18.55 -23.15 23.16
N PHE A 509 17.80 -22.51 24.07
CA PHE A 509 18.07 -21.14 24.51
C PHE A 509 19.40 -20.98 25.29
N SER A 510 20.08 -22.05 25.68
CA SER A 510 21.48 -22.01 26.14
C SER A 510 22.47 -21.55 25.05
N GLU A 511 22.09 -21.63 23.77
CA GLU A 511 22.88 -21.15 22.64
C GLU A 511 22.54 -19.70 22.21
N TYR A 512 21.67 -19.00 22.96
CA TYR A 512 21.26 -17.63 22.61
C TYR A 512 22.42 -16.64 22.62
N ASP A 513 23.37 -16.78 23.56
CA ASP A 513 24.55 -15.92 23.61
C ASP A 513 25.46 -16.13 22.39
N ALA A 514 25.57 -17.35 21.89
CA ALA A 514 26.28 -17.66 20.64
C ALA A 514 25.58 -17.03 19.43
N PHE A 515 24.24 -17.01 19.42
CA PHE A 515 23.48 -16.28 18.39
C PHE A 515 23.78 -14.78 18.43
N GLN A 516 23.79 -14.16 19.62
CA GLN A 516 24.14 -12.74 19.76
C GLN A 516 25.58 -12.44 19.30
N ALA A 517 26.53 -13.30 19.67
CA ALA A 517 27.91 -13.18 19.21
C ALA A 517 28.03 -13.30 17.67
N GLY A 518 27.22 -14.17 17.06
CA GLY A 518 27.13 -14.32 15.61
C GLY A 518 26.60 -13.07 14.93
N LEU A 519 25.51 -12.47 15.42
CA LEU A 519 24.98 -11.19 14.92
C LEU A 519 26.03 -10.09 14.93
N LYS A 520 26.74 -9.95 16.05
CA LYS A 520 27.80 -8.97 16.20
C LYS A 520 28.95 -9.21 15.21
N LYS A 521 29.35 -10.47 15.02
CA LYS A 521 30.40 -10.85 14.07
C LYS A 521 30.04 -10.52 12.62
N ILE A 522 28.76 -10.66 12.23
CA ILE A 522 28.27 -10.32 10.88
C ILE A 522 28.22 -8.81 10.70
N GLY A 523 28.05 -8.03 11.78
CA GLY A 523 28.07 -6.56 11.71
C GLY A 523 26.78 -5.88 12.17
N SER A 524 26.01 -6.49 13.08
CA SER A 524 24.77 -5.88 13.61
C SER A 524 25.03 -4.52 14.28
N ASP A 525 26.16 -4.34 14.96
CA ASP A 525 26.56 -3.07 15.58
C ASP A 525 26.77 -1.99 14.50
N LYS A 526 27.40 -2.36 13.38
CA LYS A 526 27.63 -1.46 12.25
C LYS A 526 26.33 -1.10 11.54
N LEU A 527 25.44 -2.06 11.36
CA LEU A 527 24.12 -1.80 10.80
C LEU A 527 23.35 -0.81 11.68
N ALA A 528 23.33 -1.00 13.00
CA ALA A 528 22.70 -0.08 13.93
C ALA A 528 23.31 1.33 13.91
N GLU A 529 24.65 1.45 13.76
CA GLU A 529 25.34 2.74 13.58
C GLU A 529 24.87 3.46 12.32
N LEU A 530 24.78 2.77 11.18
CA LEU A 530 24.34 3.35 9.90
C LEU A 530 22.90 3.88 9.98
N TYR A 531 22.00 3.09 10.57
CA TYR A 531 20.62 3.53 10.82
C TYR A 531 20.57 4.71 11.80
N GLY A 532 21.44 4.74 12.82
CA GLY A 532 21.58 5.86 13.76
C GLY A 532 22.01 7.15 13.06
N LYS A 533 22.95 7.08 12.10
CA LYS A 533 23.39 8.23 11.28
C LYS A 533 22.26 8.76 10.39
N ALA A 534 21.54 7.87 9.71
CA ALA A 534 20.39 8.23 8.89
C ALA A 534 19.28 8.89 9.73
N TYR A 535 18.99 8.33 10.91
CA TYR A 535 18.03 8.92 11.85
C TYR A 535 18.46 10.29 12.38
N ALA A 536 19.74 10.49 12.67
CA ALA A 536 20.26 11.79 13.08
C ALA A 536 20.07 12.85 11.98
N ARG A 537 20.28 12.51 10.70
CA ARG A 537 19.97 13.39 9.57
C ARG A 537 18.48 13.74 9.50
N PHE A 538 17.60 12.73 9.63
CA PHE A 538 16.16 12.95 9.69
C PHE A 538 15.78 13.94 10.80
N ILE A 539 16.26 13.72 12.03
CA ILE A 539 15.98 14.61 13.17
C ILE A 539 16.53 16.04 12.94
N ALA A 540 17.64 16.20 12.22
CA ALA A 540 18.18 17.52 11.91
C ALA A 540 17.27 18.33 10.98
N VAL A 541 16.51 17.69 10.08
CA VAL A 541 15.52 18.35 9.21
C VAL A 541 14.29 18.80 10.00
N LEU A 542 13.96 18.16 11.12
CA LEU A 542 12.80 18.50 11.94
C LEU A 542 13.01 19.77 12.80
N LYS A 543 14.25 20.16 13.01
CA LYS A 543 14.65 21.36 13.77
C LYS A 543 14.70 22.59 12.90
#